data_cb4cb41a45a5b41e9476dde6286d05df
#
_entry.id   cb4cb41a45a5b41e9476dde6286d05df
#
_cell.length_a   1.000
_cell.length_b   1.000
_cell.length_c   1.000
_cell.angle_alpha   90.00
_cell.angle_beta   90.00
_cell.angle_gamma   90.00
#
_symmetry.space_group_name_H-M   'P 1'
#
loop_
_entity.id
_entity.type
_entity.pdbx_description
1 polymer ?
#
loop_
_entity_poly.entity_id
_entity_poly.type
_entity_poly.pdbx_seq_one_letter_code
_entity_poly.pdbx_strand_id
1 'polypeptide(L)'
;MSKEEQYQKLCEINRVEGFDPAAFAVEYTDMNTGEVRKRLPVMIQMAWFRLKYPEGRIAVEVTPAKDCFVAKARVYPSYKDGLECYLAEATASRGPDPAHPSVSPREWAQTAAVGVALRNAGFGLQFGA
;
A
#
# COMPACT_ATOMS: atom_id res chain seq x y z
N MET A 1 -5.14 14.05 -25.77
CA MET A 1 -4.16 13.89 -24.66
C MET A 1 -3.43 12.57 -24.82
N SER A 2 -2.11 12.62 -24.87
CA SER A 2 -1.28 11.42 -25.04
C SER A 2 -1.30 10.54 -23.78
N LYS A 3 -0.90 9.29 -23.95
CA LYS A 3 -0.78 8.35 -22.83
C LYS A 3 0.25 8.84 -21.81
N GLU A 4 1.33 9.47 -22.29
CA GLU A 4 2.37 10.02 -21.44
C GLU A 4 1.86 11.19 -20.61
N GLU A 5 1.07 12.08 -21.20
CA GLU A 5 0.45 13.19 -20.48
C GLU A 5 -0.51 12.70 -19.41
N GLN A 6 -1.28 11.66 -19.72
CA GLN A 6 -2.18 11.04 -18.76
C GLN A 6 -1.42 10.38 -17.60
N TYR A 7 -0.30 9.74 -17.91
CA TYR A 7 0.55 9.14 -16.89
C TYR A 7 1.12 10.19 -15.93
N GLN A 8 1.47 11.37 -16.46
CA GLN A 8 1.94 12.47 -15.62
C GLN A 8 0.89 12.90 -14.61
N LYS A 9 -0.38 12.83 -14.97
CA LYS A 9 -1.47 13.14 -14.04
C LYS A 9 -1.53 12.13 -12.89
N LEU A 10 -1.25 10.85 -13.15
CA LEU A 10 -1.15 9.85 -12.09
C LEU A 10 -0.02 10.16 -11.12
N CYS A 11 1.10 10.66 -11.64
CA CYS A 11 2.24 11.04 -10.82
C CYS A 11 1.99 12.27 -9.95
N GLU A 12 0.96 13.05 -10.25
CA GLU A 12 0.58 14.22 -9.45
C GLU A 12 -0.33 13.89 -8.27
N ILE A 13 -0.93 12.70 -8.27
CA ILE A 13 -1.82 12.30 -7.18
C ILE A 13 -1.01 12.21 -5.87
N ASN A 14 -1.48 12.92 -4.85
CA ASN A 14 -0.83 12.99 -3.54
C ASN A 14 0.61 13.50 -3.59
N ARG A 15 0.94 14.30 -4.59
CA ARG A 15 2.29 14.83 -4.73
C ARG A 15 2.76 15.56 -3.48
N VAL A 16 4.00 15.30 -3.10
CA VAL A 16 4.68 15.97 -2.00
C VAL A 16 5.93 16.62 -2.59
N GLU A 17 6.07 17.92 -2.39
CA GLU A 17 7.25 18.64 -2.86
C GLU A 17 8.51 18.09 -2.21
N GLY A 18 9.53 17.85 -3.03
CA GLY A 18 10.80 17.31 -2.54
C GLY A 18 10.83 15.82 -2.31
N PHE A 19 9.74 15.12 -2.60
CA PHE A 19 9.67 13.66 -2.47
C PHE A 19 9.18 13.04 -3.77
N ASP A 20 10.00 12.15 -4.34
CA ASP A 20 9.62 11.39 -5.53
C ASP A 20 9.59 9.90 -5.20
N PRO A 21 8.40 9.31 -5.06
CA PRO A 21 8.31 7.90 -4.73
C PRO A 21 8.90 6.98 -5.79
N ALA A 22 8.95 7.42 -7.05
CA ALA A 22 9.52 6.62 -8.13
C ALA A 22 11.00 6.28 -7.91
N ALA A 23 11.73 7.14 -7.17
CA ALA A 23 13.12 6.89 -6.83
C ALA A 23 13.31 5.65 -5.95
N PHE A 24 12.26 5.21 -5.29
CA PHE A 24 12.30 4.07 -4.36
C PHE A 24 11.58 2.82 -4.89
N ALA A 25 11.07 2.89 -6.12
CA ALA A 25 10.42 1.74 -6.74
C ALA A 25 11.44 0.64 -6.99
N VAL A 26 11.03 -0.60 -6.78
CA VAL A 26 11.89 -1.77 -7.01
C VAL A 26 11.34 -2.57 -8.18
N GLU A 27 12.25 -3.15 -8.97
CA GLU A 27 11.88 -3.99 -10.09
C GLU A 27 11.70 -5.43 -9.63
N TYR A 28 10.75 -6.10 -10.23
CA TYR A 28 10.56 -7.52 -10.04
C TYR A 28 10.11 -8.15 -11.36
N THR A 29 10.36 -9.45 -11.51
CA THR A 29 9.93 -10.18 -12.70
C THR A 29 8.63 -10.91 -12.40
N ASP A 30 7.61 -10.65 -13.23
CA ASP A 30 6.35 -11.38 -13.15
C ASP A 30 6.59 -12.81 -13.63
N MET A 31 6.42 -13.78 -12.73
CA MET A 31 6.70 -15.19 -13.02
C MET A 31 5.73 -15.78 -14.04
N ASN A 32 4.57 -15.17 -14.23
CA ASN A 32 3.57 -15.67 -15.19
C ASN A 32 3.81 -15.16 -16.60
N THR A 33 4.29 -13.92 -16.75
CA THR A 33 4.46 -13.28 -18.05
C THR A 33 5.91 -13.07 -18.45
N GLY A 34 6.84 -13.17 -17.51
CA GLY A 34 8.26 -12.88 -17.73
C GLY A 34 8.57 -11.39 -17.86
N GLU A 35 7.57 -10.53 -17.70
CA GLU A 35 7.76 -9.09 -17.80
C GLU A 35 8.42 -8.53 -16.53
N VAL A 36 9.29 -7.54 -16.74
CA VAL A 36 9.87 -6.76 -15.63
C VAL A 36 8.88 -5.66 -15.28
N ARG A 37 8.47 -5.63 -14.03
CA ARG A 37 7.55 -4.63 -13.51
C ARG A 37 8.16 -3.90 -12.32
N LYS A 38 7.56 -2.77 -11.95
CA LYS A 38 7.98 -1.99 -10.80
C LYS A 38 6.88 -2.02 -9.76
N ARG A 39 7.29 -2.07 -8.50
CA ARG A 39 6.37 -1.92 -7.36
C ARG A 39 6.96 -0.96 -6.35
N LEU A 40 6.09 -0.33 -5.59
CA LEU A 40 6.52 0.55 -4.50
C LEU A 40 6.44 -0.22 -3.19
N PRO A 41 7.55 -0.35 -2.44
CA PRO A 41 7.52 -1.00 -1.14
C PRO A 41 6.53 -0.33 -0.19
N VAL A 42 5.85 -1.11 0.64
CA VAL A 42 4.85 -0.59 1.59
C VAL A 42 5.47 0.44 2.54
N MET A 43 6.72 0.24 2.95
CA MET A 43 7.44 1.19 3.80
C MET A 43 7.52 2.58 3.16
N ILE A 44 7.71 2.62 1.85
CA ILE A 44 7.78 3.88 1.10
C ILE A 44 6.39 4.48 0.93
N GLN A 45 5.37 3.66 0.71
CA GLN A 45 3.98 4.15 0.70
C GLN A 45 3.64 4.80 2.04
N MET A 46 4.04 4.19 3.15
CA MET A 46 3.81 4.73 4.49
C MET A 46 4.55 6.05 4.70
N ALA A 47 5.81 6.12 4.28
CA ALA A 47 6.58 7.36 4.37
C ALA A 47 5.93 8.47 3.56
N TRP A 48 5.52 8.18 2.34
CA TRP A 48 4.84 9.10 1.46
C TRP A 48 3.53 9.60 2.11
N PHE A 49 2.74 8.68 2.64
CA PHE A 49 1.50 9.01 3.35
C PHE A 49 1.76 9.96 4.53
N ARG A 50 2.78 9.68 5.34
CA ARG A 50 3.14 10.51 6.48
C ARG A 50 3.59 11.90 6.06
N LEU A 51 4.26 12.03 4.92
CA LEU A 51 4.66 13.33 4.40
C LEU A 51 3.46 14.13 3.90
N LYS A 52 2.51 13.47 3.24
CA LYS A 52 1.31 14.11 2.72
C LYS A 52 0.33 14.47 3.84
N TYR A 53 0.17 13.58 4.81
CA TYR A 53 -0.74 13.75 5.94
C TYR A 53 0.04 13.57 7.24
N PRO A 54 0.72 14.63 7.73
CA PRO A 54 1.50 14.51 8.97
C PRO A 54 0.68 14.09 10.18
N GLU A 55 -0.61 14.42 10.21
CA GLU A 55 -1.53 14.00 11.27
C GLU A 55 -2.32 12.74 10.91
N GLY A 56 -1.96 12.08 9.82
CA GLY A 56 -2.66 10.91 9.34
C GLY A 56 -2.63 9.74 10.30
N ARG A 57 -3.61 8.86 10.14
CA ARG A 57 -3.72 7.64 10.94
C ARG A 57 -3.83 6.43 10.03
N ILE A 58 -3.13 5.37 10.41
CA ILE A 58 -3.27 4.05 9.80
C ILE A 58 -3.78 3.13 10.90
N ALA A 59 -4.99 2.63 10.75
CA ALA A 59 -5.62 1.73 11.72
C ALA A 59 -5.68 0.32 11.13
N VAL A 60 -5.26 -0.67 11.91
CA VAL A 60 -5.27 -2.07 11.48
C VAL A 60 -5.94 -2.93 12.54
N GLU A 61 -6.89 -3.76 12.11
CA GLU A 61 -7.49 -4.80 12.93
C GLU A 61 -7.07 -6.14 12.36
N VAL A 62 -6.68 -7.07 13.23
CA VAL A 62 -6.31 -8.43 12.82
C VAL A 62 -7.23 -9.41 13.50
N THR A 63 -7.83 -10.28 12.71
CA THR A 63 -8.73 -11.33 13.20
C THR A 63 -8.14 -12.68 12.82
N PRO A 64 -7.88 -13.58 13.78
CA PRO A 64 -7.45 -14.95 13.44
C PRO A 64 -8.60 -15.70 12.79
N ALA A 65 -8.28 -16.46 11.77
CA ALA A 65 -9.19 -17.39 11.13
C ALA A 65 -8.59 -18.80 11.21
N LYS A 66 -9.28 -19.80 10.68
CA LYS A 66 -8.88 -21.20 10.84
C LYS A 66 -7.43 -21.48 10.42
N ASP A 67 -7.05 -21.04 9.23
CA ASP A 67 -5.72 -21.31 8.67
C ASP A 67 -4.96 -20.06 8.26
N CYS A 68 -5.44 -18.90 8.71
CA CYS A 68 -4.84 -17.62 8.29
C CYS A 68 -5.18 -16.51 9.27
N PHE A 69 -4.58 -15.34 9.03
CA PHE A 69 -4.96 -14.10 9.69
C PHE A 69 -5.57 -13.17 8.66
N VAL A 70 -6.65 -12.50 9.05
CA VAL A 70 -7.31 -11.49 8.22
C VAL A 70 -7.04 -10.14 8.83
N ALA A 71 -6.42 -9.24 8.05
CA ALA A 71 -6.14 -7.89 8.47
C ALA A 71 -7.02 -6.92 7.70
N LYS A 72 -7.60 -5.95 8.40
CA LYS A 72 -8.32 -4.85 7.79
C LYS A 72 -7.59 -3.55 8.13
N ALA A 73 -7.22 -2.78 7.11
CA ALA A 73 -6.53 -1.50 7.27
C ALA A 73 -7.41 -0.37 6.77
N ARG A 74 -7.39 0.73 7.52
CA ARG A 74 -8.03 1.99 7.13
C ARG A 74 -7.00 3.10 7.26
N VAL A 75 -7.00 4.01 6.30
CA VAL A 75 -6.11 5.17 6.32
C VAL A 75 -6.94 6.45 6.38
N TYR A 76 -6.57 7.33 7.29
CA TYR A 76 -7.30 8.56 7.58
C TYR A 76 -6.41 9.78 7.35
N PRO A 77 -6.96 10.88 6.81
CA PRO A 77 -6.16 12.10 6.63
C PRO A 77 -5.76 12.73 7.96
N SER A 78 -6.52 12.47 9.03
CA SER A 78 -6.20 12.99 10.37
C SER A 78 -6.66 12.00 11.43
N TYR A 79 -5.84 11.85 12.48
CA TYR A 79 -6.20 11.04 13.64
C TYR A 79 -7.40 11.62 14.41
N LYS A 80 -7.74 12.88 14.15
CA LYS A 80 -8.87 13.55 14.78
C LYS A 80 -10.21 13.24 14.11
N ASP A 81 -10.18 12.62 12.94
CA ASP A 81 -11.40 12.32 12.19
C ASP A 81 -12.17 11.15 12.82
N GLY A 82 -13.49 11.14 12.60
CA GLY A 82 -14.33 10.02 13.00
C GLY A 82 -13.95 8.73 12.27
N LEU A 83 -14.31 7.59 12.87
CA LEU A 83 -13.94 6.27 12.36
C LEU A 83 -14.42 5.99 10.93
N GLU A 84 -15.45 6.68 10.48
CA GLU A 84 -16.00 6.52 9.12
C GLU A 84 -15.39 7.48 8.10
N CYS A 85 -14.48 8.36 8.53
CA CYS A 85 -13.88 9.38 7.67
C CYS A 85 -12.55 8.92 7.04
N TYR A 86 -12.44 7.65 6.72
CA TYR A 86 -11.23 7.12 6.11
C TYR A 86 -11.15 7.45 4.62
N LEU A 87 -9.92 7.59 4.13
CA LEU A 87 -9.64 7.78 2.71
C LEU A 87 -9.81 6.47 1.93
N ALA A 88 -9.42 5.37 2.55
CA ALA A 88 -9.49 4.06 1.93
C ALA A 88 -9.45 2.96 2.99
N GLU A 89 -9.95 1.81 2.61
CA GLU A 89 -9.99 0.61 3.44
C GLU A 89 -9.59 -0.58 2.57
N ALA A 90 -8.91 -1.54 3.17
CA ALA A 90 -8.55 -2.78 2.48
C ALA A 90 -8.47 -3.94 3.46
N THR A 91 -8.69 -5.13 2.94
CA THR A 91 -8.60 -6.37 3.70
C THR A 91 -7.63 -7.30 2.98
N ALA A 92 -6.79 -7.97 3.74
CA ALA A 92 -5.88 -8.98 3.23
C ALA A 92 -5.84 -10.17 4.18
N SER A 93 -5.66 -11.35 3.64
CA SER A 93 -5.50 -12.57 4.43
C SER A 93 -4.19 -13.25 4.06
N ARG A 94 -3.50 -13.79 5.06
CA ARG A 94 -2.25 -14.53 4.87
C ARG A 94 -2.19 -15.69 5.84
N GLY A 95 -1.71 -16.82 5.33
CA GLY A 95 -1.44 -18.02 6.13
C GLY A 95 0.05 -18.36 6.10
N PRO A 96 0.43 -19.44 6.79
CA PRO A 96 1.81 -19.92 6.75
C PRO A 96 2.24 -20.22 5.31
N ASP A 97 3.45 -19.80 4.96
CA ASP A 97 4.05 -20.07 3.67
C ASP A 97 5.27 -20.98 3.87
N PRO A 98 5.21 -22.24 3.39
CA PRO A 98 6.35 -23.16 3.53
C PRO A 98 7.62 -22.66 2.87
N ALA A 99 7.50 -21.84 1.83
CA ALA A 99 8.66 -21.25 1.16
C ALA A 99 9.33 -20.15 1.98
N HIS A 100 8.60 -19.59 2.98
CA HIS A 100 9.10 -18.52 3.83
C HIS A 100 8.69 -18.80 5.29
N PRO A 101 9.27 -19.85 5.91
CA PRO A 101 8.84 -20.30 7.24
C PRO A 101 9.11 -19.30 8.36
N SER A 102 10.02 -18.36 8.16
CA SER A 102 10.34 -17.33 9.16
C SER A 102 9.42 -16.12 9.10
N VAL A 103 8.55 -16.02 8.09
CA VAL A 103 7.64 -14.89 7.95
C VAL A 103 6.42 -15.13 8.83
N SER A 104 6.12 -14.14 9.70
CA SER A 104 4.90 -14.18 10.51
C SER A 104 3.68 -13.92 9.63
N PRO A 105 2.74 -14.87 9.52
CA PRO A 105 1.52 -14.66 8.73
C PRO A 105 0.72 -13.46 9.20
N ARG A 106 0.69 -13.21 10.51
CA ARG A 106 -0.01 -12.07 11.09
C ARG A 106 0.57 -10.74 10.60
N GLU A 107 1.89 -10.59 10.69
CA GLU A 107 2.55 -9.36 10.24
C GLU A 107 2.44 -9.20 8.72
N TRP A 108 2.53 -10.29 7.99
CA TRP A 108 2.40 -10.28 6.54
C TRP A 108 0.99 -9.81 6.13
N ALA A 109 -0.06 -10.30 6.81
CA ALA A 109 -1.43 -9.86 6.56
C ALA A 109 -1.59 -8.36 6.82
N GLN A 110 -1.02 -7.85 7.92
CA GLN A 110 -1.06 -6.43 8.26
C GLN A 110 -0.41 -5.58 7.18
N THR A 111 0.81 -5.93 6.79
CA THR A 111 1.55 -5.19 5.77
C THR A 111 0.83 -5.20 4.43
N ALA A 112 0.28 -6.34 4.04
CA ALA A 112 -0.47 -6.46 2.80
C ALA A 112 -1.72 -5.57 2.80
N ALA A 113 -2.47 -5.57 3.90
CA ALA A 113 -3.68 -4.74 4.02
C ALA A 113 -3.34 -3.25 3.97
N VAL A 114 -2.30 -2.83 4.68
CA VAL A 114 -1.84 -1.43 4.68
C VAL A 114 -1.41 -1.01 3.28
N GLY A 115 -0.63 -1.83 2.60
CA GLY A 115 -0.17 -1.54 1.25
C GLY A 115 -1.32 -1.34 0.26
N VAL A 116 -2.32 -2.21 0.31
CA VAL A 116 -3.49 -2.09 -0.57
C VAL A 116 -4.33 -0.87 -0.21
N ALA A 117 -4.54 -0.61 1.09
CA ALA A 117 -5.30 0.57 1.53
C ALA A 117 -4.61 1.87 1.08
N LEU A 118 -3.30 1.96 1.21
CA LEU A 118 -2.54 3.12 0.77
C LEU A 118 -2.60 3.29 -0.75
N ARG A 119 -2.49 2.20 -1.50
CA ARG A 119 -2.65 2.25 -2.95
C ARG A 119 -4.05 2.77 -3.32
N ASN A 120 -5.09 2.27 -2.66
CA ASN A 120 -6.47 2.69 -2.91
C ASN A 120 -6.67 4.17 -2.56
N ALA A 121 -5.91 4.70 -1.62
CA ALA A 121 -5.93 6.12 -1.25
C ALA A 121 -5.08 6.98 -2.20
N GLY A 122 -4.48 6.40 -3.22
CA GLY A 122 -3.71 7.13 -4.21
C GLY A 122 -2.20 7.12 -3.98
N PHE A 123 -1.71 6.30 -3.08
CA PHE A 123 -0.27 6.20 -2.81
C PHE A 123 0.31 5.00 -3.53
N GLY A 124 0.49 5.12 -4.85
CA GLY A 124 1.13 4.09 -5.64
C GLY A 124 0.36 3.62 -6.87
N LEU A 125 -0.67 4.32 -7.29
CA LEU A 125 -1.47 3.95 -8.46
C LEU A 125 -0.63 3.88 -9.74
N GLN A 126 0.40 4.73 -9.87
CA GLN A 126 1.26 4.75 -11.04
C GLN A 126 2.19 3.54 -11.15
N PHE A 127 2.31 2.74 -10.10
CA PHE A 127 3.21 1.60 -10.10
C PHE A 127 2.51 0.28 -10.47
N GLY A 128 1.24 0.36 -10.78
CA GLY A 128 0.49 -0.77 -11.26
C GLY A 128 0.35 -1.93 -10.28
N ALA A 129 -0.46 -2.87 -10.61
CA ALA A 129 -0.64 -4.09 -9.84
C ALA A 129 0.01 -5.26 -10.55
#